data_070b2af8c8be529e654d17b7abda1264
#
_entry.id   070b2af8c8be529e654d17b7abda1264
#
_cell.length_a   1.000
_cell.length_b   1.000
_cell.length_c   1.000
_cell.angle_alpha   90.00
_cell.angle_beta   90.00
_cell.angle_gamma   90.00
#
_symmetry.space_group_name_H-M   'P 1'
#
loop_
_entity.id
_entity.type
_entity.pdbx_description
1 polymer ?
#
loop_
_entity_poly.entity_id
_entity_poly.type
_entity_poly.pdbx_seq_one_letter_code
_entity_poly.pdbx_strand_id
1 'polypeptide(L)'
;MSVFSVLEREYLGGQRLGRLATVGPDGAPHVVPVSFAYNGSLDTIDIGGHALADSKKWRDIGRDPRVAFVVDDLLPPWRPRMVEIRGQASRLGDAGASLGPGFADELIRITPTRIVSFGLDGTRDLRARNVGSAADQR
;
A
#
# COMPACT_ATOMS: atom_id res chain seq x y z
N MET A 1 10.40 -12.44 -9.78
CA MET A 1 9.96 -11.33 -10.65
C MET A 1 8.89 -10.53 -9.95
N SER A 2 8.99 -9.21 -10.01
CA SER A 2 8.06 -8.32 -9.33
C SER A 2 6.71 -8.25 -10.05
N VAL A 3 5.62 -8.15 -9.28
CA VAL A 3 4.29 -7.84 -9.82
C VAL A 3 4.15 -6.36 -10.22
N PHE A 4 5.06 -5.51 -9.70
CA PHE A 4 5.12 -4.10 -10.08
C PHE A 4 5.99 -3.91 -11.31
N SER A 5 5.61 -2.98 -12.17
CA SER A 5 6.48 -2.56 -13.28
C SER A 5 7.69 -1.78 -12.76
N VAL A 6 8.69 -1.62 -13.61
CA VAL A 6 9.87 -0.81 -13.27
C VAL A 6 9.46 0.62 -12.89
N LEU A 7 8.56 1.24 -13.67
CA LEU A 7 8.09 2.61 -13.40
C LEU A 7 7.34 2.69 -12.07
N GLU A 8 6.54 1.68 -11.76
CA GLU A 8 5.82 1.63 -10.48
C GLU A 8 6.78 1.53 -9.31
N ARG A 9 7.79 0.67 -9.41
CA ARG A 9 8.79 0.54 -8.34
C ARG A 9 9.58 1.82 -8.13
N GLU A 10 9.98 2.47 -9.22
CA GLU A 10 10.68 3.76 -9.14
C GLU A 10 9.80 4.82 -8.50
N TYR A 11 8.53 4.88 -8.88
CA TYR A 11 7.60 5.84 -8.31
C TYR A 11 7.41 5.61 -6.81
N LEU A 12 7.13 4.38 -6.42
CA LEU A 12 6.92 4.04 -5.01
C LEU A 12 8.17 4.28 -4.18
N GLY A 13 9.36 4.02 -4.73
CA GLY A 13 10.62 4.25 -4.04
C GLY A 13 10.93 5.73 -3.80
N GLY A 14 10.35 6.62 -4.57
CA GLY A 14 10.51 8.07 -4.43
C GLY A 14 9.45 8.74 -3.56
N GLN A 15 8.49 8.00 -3.04
CA GLN A 15 7.39 8.53 -2.23
C GLN A 15 7.47 7.99 -0.82
N ARG A 16 6.91 8.75 0.16
CA ARG A 16 6.98 8.39 1.57
C ARG A 16 5.62 8.28 2.23
N LEU A 17 4.59 8.85 1.60
CA LEU A 17 3.25 8.94 2.17
C LEU A 17 2.26 8.34 1.20
N GLY A 18 1.38 7.52 1.72
CA GLY A 18 0.25 6.98 0.98
C GLY A 18 -1.01 7.09 1.81
N ARG A 19 -2.12 6.64 1.25
CA ARG A 19 -3.42 6.63 1.91
C ARG A 19 -3.91 5.20 1.93
N LEU A 20 -4.18 4.72 3.13
CA LEU A 20 -4.65 3.36 3.36
C LEU A 20 -6.14 3.37 3.66
N ALA A 21 -6.90 2.61 2.90
CA ALA A 21 -8.32 2.38 3.12
C ALA A 21 -8.52 0.99 3.70
N THR A 22 -9.32 0.93 4.78
CA THR A 22 -9.70 -0.31 5.46
C THR A 22 -11.21 -0.39 5.58
N VAL A 23 -11.72 -1.55 5.97
CA VAL A 23 -13.15 -1.82 6.10
C VAL A 23 -13.49 -1.93 7.59
N GLY A 24 -14.37 -1.06 8.06
CA GLY A 24 -14.82 -1.04 9.44
C GLY A 24 -15.82 -2.16 9.76
N PRO A 25 -16.21 -2.31 11.06
CA PRO A 25 -17.03 -3.42 11.49
C PRO A 25 -18.43 -3.46 10.87
N ASP A 26 -18.93 -2.33 10.42
CA ASP A 26 -20.22 -2.19 9.75
C ASP A 26 -20.11 -2.12 8.23
N GLY A 27 -18.91 -2.40 7.68
CA GLY A 27 -18.65 -2.27 6.26
C GLY A 27 -18.31 -0.86 5.80
N ALA A 28 -18.30 0.11 6.70
CA ALA A 28 -17.99 1.50 6.34
C ALA A 28 -16.51 1.64 6.00
N PRO A 29 -16.15 2.34 4.90
CA PRO A 29 -14.78 2.57 4.56
C PRO A 29 -14.12 3.59 5.49
N HIS A 30 -12.86 3.37 5.78
CA HIS A 30 -12.02 4.29 6.55
C HIS A 30 -10.73 4.52 5.78
N VAL A 31 -10.27 5.78 5.69
CA VAL A 31 -9.03 6.12 4.98
C VAL A 31 -8.19 7.05 5.84
N VAL A 32 -6.87 6.82 5.83
CA VAL A 32 -5.93 7.60 6.63
C VAL A 32 -4.58 7.65 5.90
N PRO A 33 -3.86 8.81 5.99
CA PRO A 33 -2.50 8.85 5.48
C PRO A 33 -1.56 8.01 6.36
N VAL A 34 -0.60 7.35 5.72
CA VAL A 34 0.35 6.47 6.41
C VAL A 34 1.72 6.58 5.76
N SER A 35 2.76 6.40 6.56
CA SER A 35 4.11 6.18 6.06
C SER A 35 4.25 4.75 5.56
N PHE A 36 5.00 4.56 4.49
CA PHE A 36 5.16 3.23 3.91
C PHE A 36 6.55 3.04 3.31
N ALA A 37 6.88 1.80 3.06
CA ALA A 37 8.04 1.41 2.27
C ALA A 37 7.66 0.28 1.31
N TYR A 38 8.18 0.34 0.09
CA TYR A 38 8.11 -0.81 -0.82
C TYR A 38 9.16 -1.83 -0.39
N ASN A 39 8.72 -3.06 -0.11
CA ASN A 39 9.60 -4.16 0.27
C ASN A 39 9.96 -4.96 -0.99
N GLY A 40 11.17 -4.71 -1.51
CA GLY A 40 11.62 -5.35 -2.75
C GLY A 40 11.91 -6.84 -2.59
N SER A 41 12.23 -7.29 -1.39
CA SER A 41 12.51 -8.71 -1.13
C SER A 41 11.25 -9.56 -1.18
N LEU A 42 10.13 -9.03 -0.67
CA LEU A 42 8.86 -9.74 -0.60
C LEU A 42 7.85 -9.27 -1.63
N ASP A 43 8.15 -8.18 -2.33
CA ASP A 43 7.26 -7.57 -3.32
C ASP A 43 5.94 -7.11 -2.70
N THR A 44 6.05 -6.45 -1.54
CA THR A 44 4.92 -6.00 -0.73
C THR A 44 5.05 -4.52 -0.39
N ILE A 45 3.95 -3.95 0.12
CA ILE A 45 3.96 -2.63 0.73
C ILE A 45 3.90 -2.82 2.25
N ASP A 46 4.88 -2.24 2.94
CA ASP A 46 4.98 -2.34 4.39
C ASP A 46 4.65 -0.99 5.02
N ILE A 47 3.73 -0.97 5.96
CA ILE A 47 3.22 0.23 6.62
C ILE A 47 3.53 0.15 8.11
N GLY A 48 4.11 1.23 8.63
CA GLY A 48 4.44 1.35 10.04
C GLY A 48 3.74 2.53 10.70
N GLY A 49 3.97 2.71 11.99
CA GLY A 49 3.46 3.82 12.77
C GLY A 49 3.97 3.78 14.20
N HIS A 50 3.76 4.85 14.96
CA HIS A 50 4.25 4.93 16.33
C HIS A 50 3.46 4.06 17.31
N ALA A 51 2.14 4.05 17.18
CA ALA A 51 1.24 3.26 18.04
C ALA A 51 0.32 2.45 17.14
N LEU A 52 0.90 1.69 16.24
CA LEU A 52 0.17 1.04 15.15
C LEU A 52 -0.88 0.07 15.69
N ALA A 53 -0.52 -0.71 16.71
CA ALA A 53 -1.44 -1.71 17.29
C ALA A 53 -2.66 -1.10 18.01
N ASP A 54 -2.60 0.19 18.34
CA ASP A 54 -3.73 0.91 18.97
C ASP A 54 -4.61 1.59 17.94
N SER A 55 -4.26 1.53 16.66
CA SER A 55 -4.97 2.27 15.62
C SER A 55 -6.21 1.54 15.13
N LYS A 56 -7.16 2.32 14.58
CA LYS A 56 -8.36 1.77 13.95
C LYS A 56 -8.02 0.88 12.77
N LYS A 57 -7.04 1.28 11.95
CA LYS A 57 -6.64 0.49 10.78
C LYS A 57 -6.12 -0.90 11.18
N TRP A 58 -5.41 -0.99 12.29
CA TRP A 58 -4.94 -2.27 12.81
C TRP A 58 -6.10 -3.17 13.21
N ARG A 59 -7.07 -2.60 13.91
CA ARG A 59 -8.28 -3.35 14.32
C ARG A 59 -9.12 -3.76 13.12
N ASP A 60 -9.31 -2.85 12.16
CA ASP A 60 -10.08 -3.13 10.95
C ASP A 60 -9.49 -4.32 10.19
N ILE A 61 -8.17 -4.32 9.98
CA ILE A 61 -7.47 -5.38 9.25
C ILE A 61 -7.60 -6.72 9.98
N GLY A 62 -7.64 -6.71 11.30
CA GLY A 62 -7.85 -7.93 12.09
C GLY A 62 -9.20 -8.58 11.84
N ARG A 63 -10.21 -7.80 11.46
CA ARG A 63 -11.54 -8.32 11.14
C ARG A 63 -11.72 -8.58 9.65
N ASP A 64 -11.20 -7.68 8.81
CA ASP A 64 -11.35 -7.74 7.36
C ASP A 64 -9.99 -7.36 6.73
N PRO A 65 -9.29 -8.30 6.12
CA PRO A 65 -7.96 -8.05 5.59
C PRO A 65 -7.95 -7.29 4.26
N ARG A 66 -9.11 -7.03 3.65
CA ARG A 66 -9.17 -6.31 2.38
C ARG A 66 -8.79 -4.86 2.59
N VAL A 67 -7.88 -4.37 1.75
CA VAL A 67 -7.41 -3.00 1.80
C VAL A 67 -7.25 -2.44 0.40
N ALA A 68 -7.27 -1.10 0.32
CA ALA A 68 -6.81 -0.36 -0.84
C ALA A 68 -5.80 0.68 -0.35
N PHE A 69 -4.76 0.88 -1.14
CA PHE A 69 -3.68 1.79 -0.80
C PHE A 69 -3.32 2.60 -2.02
N VAL A 70 -3.25 3.92 -1.89
CA VAL A 70 -2.86 4.78 -3.01
C VAL A 70 -1.71 5.68 -2.61
N VAL A 71 -0.76 5.79 -3.53
CA VAL A 71 0.31 6.78 -3.50
C VAL A 71 0.09 7.69 -4.70
N ASP A 72 0.04 8.99 -4.48
CA ASP A 72 -0.25 9.94 -5.54
C ASP A 72 0.47 11.26 -5.31
N ASP A 73 0.71 11.97 -6.39
CA ASP A 73 1.17 13.36 -6.33
C ASP A 73 0.72 14.11 -7.57
N LEU A 74 0.93 15.41 -7.55
CA LEU A 74 0.55 16.30 -8.63
C LEU A 74 1.76 17.14 -9.03
N LEU A 75 2.28 16.88 -10.23
CA LEU A 75 3.37 17.70 -10.78
C LEU A 75 2.80 18.95 -11.47
N PRO A 76 3.54 20.07 -11.42
CA PRO A 76 3.13 21.26 -12.16
C PRO A 76 3.15 21.04 -13.67
N PRO A 77 2.27 21.70 -14.43
CA PRO A 77 1.17 22.57 -14.01
C PRO A 77 -0.07 21.79 -13.53
N TRP A 78 -0.34 20.61 -14.06
CA TRP A 78 -1.43 19.74 -13.66
C TRP A 78 -1.19 18.36 -14.23
N ARG A 79 -0.25 17.64 -13.63
CA ARG A 79 0.20 16.33 -14.12
C ARG A 79 0.11 15.31 -12.97
N PRO A 80 -1.08 14.76 -12.74
CA PRO A 80 -1.27 13.77 -11.68
C PRO A 80 -0.57 12.45 -12.00
N ARG A 81 -0.02 11.86 -10.96
CA ARG A 81 0.57 10.53 -11.00
C ARG A 81 0.01 9.72 -9.84
N MET A 82 -0.18 8.43 -10.03
CA MET A 82 -0.59 7.57 -8.93
C MET A 82 -0.23 6.11 -9.17
N VAL A 83 -0.13 5.37 -8.06
CA VAL A 83 -0.20 3.92 -8.02
C VAL A 83 -1.21 3.55 -6.94
N GLU A 84 -2.26 2.83 -7.33
CA GLU A 84 -3.24 2.26 -6.40
C GLU A 84 -2.99 0.75 -6.30
N ILE A 85 -2.99 0.24 -5.08
CA ILE A 85 -2.75 -1.17 -4.80
C ILE A 85 -3.91 -1.69 -3.98
N ARG A 86 -4.64 -2.66 -4.52
CA ARG A 86 -5.65 -3.40 -3.78
C ARG A 86 -5.07 -4.73 -3.36
N GLY A 87 -5.38 -5.18 -2.16
CA GLY A 87 -4.81 -6.42 -1.70
C GLY A 87 -5.34 -6.89 -0.37
N GLN A 88 -4.59 -7.84 0.19
CA GLN A 88 -4.83 -8.41 1.49
C GLN A 88 -3.74 -7.92 2.44
N ALA A 89 -4.14 -7.47 3.61
CA ALA A 89 -3.21 -6.98 4.61
C ALA A 89 -3.02 -8.01 5.72
N SER A 90 -1.79 -8.13 6.19
CA SER A 90 -1.42 -8.96 7.33
C SER A 90 -0.86 -8.07 8.43
N ARG A 91 -1.13 -8.42 9.69
CA ARG A 91 -0.54 -7.76 10.86
C ARG A 91 0.65 -8.56 11.34
N LEU A 92 1.80 -7.90 11.51
CA LEU A 92 3.03 -8.52 12.00
C LEU A 92 3.45 -7.82 13.29
N GLY A 93 3.84 -8.59 14.30
CA GLY A 93 4.11 -8.05 15.63
C GLY A 93 5.54 -7.58 15.88
N ASP A 94 6.51 -7.94 15.02
CA ASP A 94 7.92 -7.76 15.32
C ASP A 94 8.78 -7.31 14.13
N ALA A 95 8.17 -6.70 13.12
CA ALA A 95 8.88 -6.35 11.89
C ALA A 95 8.99 -4.84 11.65
N GLY A 96 8.32 -4.01 12.46
CA GLY A 96 8.23 -2.57 12.23
C GLY A 96 9.52 -1.81 12.43
N ALA A 97 10.43 -2.33 13.25
CA ALA A 97 11.72 -1.70 13.50
C ALA A 97 12.58 -1.59 12.23
N SER A 98 12.34 -2.44 11.25
CA SER A 98 13.03 -2.40 9.96
C SER A 98 12.72 -1.14 9.15
N LEU A 99 11.65 -0.41 9.48
CA LEU A 99 11.25 0.82 8.80
C LEU A 99 12.03 2.05 9.29
N GLY A 100 12.73 1.94 10.43
CA GLY A 100 13.58 3.00 10.93
C GLY A 100 13.25 3.42 12.35
N PRO A 101 14.01 4.39 12.91
CA PRO A 101 13.80 4.89 14.26
C PRO A 101 12.42 5.52 14.43
N GLY A 102 11.81 5.31 15.59
CA GLY A 102 10.51 5.88 15.93
C GLY A 102 9.32 5.07 15.48
N PHE A 103 9.51 4.00 14.70
CA PHE A 103 8.43 3.10 14.34
C PHE A 103 8.22 2.06 15.44
N ALA A 104 6.95 1.72 15.69
CA ALA A 104 6.60 0.63 16.59
C ALA A 104 7.09 -0.71 16.04
N ASP A 105 7.11 -1.74 16.89
CA ASP A 105 7.51 -3.08 16.47
C ASP A 105 6.53 -3.70 15.48
N GLU A 106 5.27 -3.29 15.51
CA GLU A 106 4.22 -3.80 14.64
C GLU A 106 4.34 -3.23 13.23
N LEU A 107 3.85 -4.00 12.27
CA LEU A 107 3.86 -3.65 10.85
C LEU A 107 2.61 -4.19 10.18
N ILE A 108 2.05 -3.43 9.25
CA ILE A 108 1.02 -3.90 8.33
C ILE A 108 1.68 -4.19 7.00
N ARG A 109 1.47 -5.37 6.46
CA ARG A 109 2.02 -5.78 5.15
C ARG A 109 0.91 -6.05 4.17
N ILE A 110 0.96 -5.38 3.02
CA ILE A 110 -0.03 -5.55 1.95
C ILE A 110 0.57 -6.44 0.87
N THR A 111 -0.12 -7.54 0.57
CA THR A 111 0.17 -8.38 -0.58
C THR A 111 -0.76 -7.96 -1.71
N PRO A 112 -0.22 -7.45 -2.82
CA PRO A 112 -1.06 -6.94 -3.91
C PRO A 112 -1.86 -8.03 -4.60
N THR A 113 -3.11 -7.69 -4.98
CA THR A 113 -3.95 -8.51 -5.85
C THR A 113 -4.36 -7.77 -7.11
N ARG A 114 -4.33 -6.44 -7.09
CA ARG A 114 -4.59 -5.59 -8.25
C ARG A 114 -3.79 -4.31 -8.15
N ILE A 115 -3.21 -3.89 -9.26
CA ILE A 115 -2.43 -2.65 -9.34
C ILE A 115 -3.00 -1.79 -10.44
N VAL A 116 -3.24 -0.51 -10.12
CA VAL A 116 -3.67 0.51 -11.06
C VAL A 116 -2.66 1.65 -11.01
N SER A 117 -2.15 2.07 -12.17
CA SER A 117 -1.22 3.20 -12.25
C SER A 117 -1.67 4.19 -13.29
N PHE A 118 -1.25 5.45 -13.12
CA PHE A 118 -1.60 6.54 -14.03
C PHE A 118 -0.47 7.57 -14.03
N GLY A 119 -0.11 8.02 -15.23
CA GLY A 119 0.75 9.19 -15.38
C GLY A 119 2.23 9.00 -15.07
N LEU A 120 2.69 7.77 -14.86
CA LEU A 120 4.07 7.51 -14.43
C LEU A 120 5.09 7.72 -15.54
N ASP A 121 4.67 7.56 -16.79
CA ASP A 121 5.54 7.68 -17.97
C ASP A 121 5.35 9.00 -18.70
N GLY A 122 4.70 9.98 -18.08
CA GLY A 122 4.40 11.27 -18.69
C GLY A 122 3.16 11.28 -19.57
N THR A 123 2.52 10.13 -19.77
CA THR A 123 1.24 10.03 -20.48
C THR A 123 0.08 10.10 -19.50
N ARG A 124 -1.15 10.15 -20.01
CA ARG A 124 -2.37 10.08 -19.21
C ARG A 124 -3.04 8.72 -19.34
N ASP A 125 -2.25 7.69 -19.54
CA ASP A 125 -2.75 6.34 -19.67
C ASP A 125 -3.02 5.71 -18.31
N LEU A 126 -4.21 5.15 -18.14
CA LEU A 126 -4.55 4.34 -16.99
C LEU A 126 -4.19 2.89 -17.31
N ARG A 127 -3.42 2.28 -16.43
CA ARG A 127 -3.02 0.87 -16.57
C ARG A 127 -3.46 0.11 -15.34
N ALA A 128 -4.21 -0.96 -15.56
CA ALA A 128 -4.78 -1.76 -14.48
C ALA A 128 -4.60 -3.23 -14.80
N ARG A 129 -4.24 -4.02 -13.78
CA ARG A 129 -4.09 -5.46 -13.93
C ARG A 129 -4.26 -6.19 -12.60
N ASN A 130 -4.76 -7.40 -12.67
CA ASN A 130 -4.73 -8.31 -11.54
C ASN A 130 -3.32 -8.93 -11.46
N VAL A 131 -2.84 -9.17 -10.24
CA VAL A 131 -1.50 -9.68 -9.97
C VAL A 131 -1.58 -10.81 -8.95
N GLY A 132 -0.46 -11.52 -8.77
CA GLY A 132 -0.39 -12.68 -7.90
C GLY A 132 -0.57 -13.97 -8.70
N SER A 133 -0.50 -15.11 -8.00
CA SER A 133 -0.72 -16.41 -8.63
C SER A 133 -2.21 -16.66 -8.86
N ALA A 134 -2.56 -17.61 -9.74
CA ALA A 134 -3.95 -17.99 -9.97
C ALA A 134 -4.63 -18.47 -8.68
N ALA A 135 -3.88 -19.09 -7.78
CA ALA A 135 -4.40 -19.52 -6.48
C ALA A 135 -4.75 -18.32 -5.58
N ASP A 136 -3.97 -17.27 -5.66
CA ASP A 136 -4.18 -16.07 -4.83
C ASP A 136 -5.33 -15.21 -5.31
N GLN A 137 -5.76 -15.41 -6.55
CA GLN A 137 -6.81 -14.63 -7.18
C GLN A 137 -8.21 -15.23 -7.01
N ARG A 138 -8.32 -16.33 -6.33
CA ARG A 138 -9.60 -17.04 -6.14
C ARG A 138 -10.35 -16.58 -4.91
#